data_0c828f0731650debfd2ec768ec490a6b
#
_entry.id   0c828f0731650debfd2ec768ec490a6b
#
_cell.length_a   1.000
_cell.length_b   1.000
_cell.length_c   1.000
_cell.angle_alpha   90.00
_cell.angle_beta   90.00
_cell.angle_gamma   90.00
#
_symmetry.space_group_name_H-M   'P 1'
#
loop_
_entity.id
_entity.type
_entity.pdbx_description
1 polymer ?
#
loop_
_entity_poly.entity_id
_entity_poly.type
_entity_poly.pdbx_seq_one_letter_code
_entity_poly.pdbx_strand_id
1 'polypeptide(L)'
;MIATSSFVPLRVHSHGSLLYGVASPEALVERALEQGLHSLALTDRDNLYLAVRFYQAALTEGLQPLLGCLITTRDHEALIICVDRRGFANLCELLTARMLNPRFDLASALARTDTATPAAGLHIIVESPGLAASLLQAGIPAARGVREEPHSVRGADGGL
;
A
#
# COMPACT_ATOMS: atom_id res chain seq x y z
N MET A 1 -22.10 21.36 -8.19
CA MET A 1 -21.82 19.91 -8.28
C MET A 1 -20.30 19.75 -8.20
N ILE A 2 -19.78 19.25 -7.08
CA ILE A 2 -18.36 18.88 -6.97
C ILE A 2 -18.22 17.60 -7.77
N ALA A 3 -17.37 17.60 -8.80
CA ALA A 3 -17.07 16.39 -9.55
C ALA A 3 -16.50 15.36 -8.57
N THR A 4 -17.21 14.25 -8.40
CA THR A 4 -16.74 13.14 -7.56
C THR A 4 -15.48 12.57 -8.21
N SER A 5 -14.35 12.73 -7.53
CA SER A 5 -13.08 12.19 -8.02
C SER A 5 -13.16 10.66 -8.02
N SER A 6 -12.94 10.04 -9.18
CA SER A 6 -12.75 8.58 -9.27
C SER A 6 -11.35 8.14 -8.82
N PHE A 7 -10.49 9.07 -8.45
CA PHE A 7 -9.13 8.82 -8.00
C PHE A 7 -9.11 8.33 -6.55
N VAL A 8 -8.39 7.25 -6.29
CA VAL A 8 -8.19 6.69 -4.96
C VAL A 8 -6.69 6.62 -4.68
N PRO A 9 -6.17 7.40 -3.72
CA PRO A 9 -4.77 7.28 -3.30
C PRO A 9 -4.53 5.92 -2.64
N LEU A 10 -3.64 5.11 -3.21
CA LEU A 10 -3.33 3.78 -2.71
C LEU A 10 -2.03 3.71 -1.90
N ARG A 11 -1.09 4.65 -2.09
CA ARG A 11 0.19 4.68 -1.38
C ARG A 11 0.24 5.90 -0.46
N VAL A 12 -0.30 5.74 0.74
CA VAL A 12 -0.38 6.81 1.74
C VAL A 12 0.20 6.31 3.06
N HIS A 13 1.09 7.10 3.64
CA HIS A 13 1.79 6.79 4.89
C HIS A 13 1.35 7.72 6.01
N SER A 14 1.06 7.15 7.16
CA SER A 14 0.86 7.89 8.40
C SER A 14 2.18 8.09 9.15
N HIS A 15 2.12 8.77 10.30
CA HIS A 15 3.27 8.87 11.21
C HIS A 15 3.73 7.50 11.78
N GLY A 16 2.96 6.43 11.55
CA GLY A 16 3.39 5.05 11.81
C GLY A 16 4.53 4.58 10.91
N SER A 17 4.72 5.23 9.77
CA SER A 17 5.87 5.03 8.88
C SER A 17 6.98 6.01 9.24
N LEU A 18 7.84 5.63 10.18
CA LEU A 18 8.94 6.49 10.65
C LEU A 18 9.79 6.99 9.49
N LEU A 19 10.07 8.30 9.47
CA LEU A 19 10.81 9.03 8.44
C LEU A 19 10.10 9.18 7.08
N TYR A 20 8.89 8.62 6.89
CA TYR A 20 8.13 8.68 5.64
C TYR A 20 6.79 9.41 5.78
N GLY A 21 6.12 9.29 6.92
CA GLY A 21 4.85 9.93 7.17
C GLY A 21 4.88 10.79 8.43
N VAL A 22 4.09 11.87 8.45
CA VAL A 22 4.01 12.79 9.59
C VAL A 22 2.58 12.97 10.11
N ALA A 23 1.57 12.68 9.27
CA ALA A 23 0.17 12.90 9.60
C ALA A 23 -0.41 11.76 10.45
N SER A 24 -1.32 12.09 11.37
CA SER A 24 -2.12 11.08 12.05
C SER A 24 -3.17 10.47 11.11
N PRO A 25 -3.72 9.29 11.42
CA PRO A 25 -4.82 8.71 10.68
C PRO A 25 -6.01 9.66 10.51
N GLU A 26 -6.38 10.37 11.55
CA GLU A 26 -7.49 11.33 11.55
C GLU A 26 -7.20 12.51 10.60
N ALA A 27 -6.00 13.08 10.67
CA ALA A 27 -5.61 14.17 9.78
C ALA A 27 -5.56 13.73 8.30
N LEU A 28 -5.20 12.47 8.02
CA LEU A 28 -5.27 11.91 6.67
C LEU A 28 -6.71 11.79 6.17
N VAL A 29 -7.63 11.35 7.03
CA VAL A 29 -9.07 11.25 6.71
C VAL A 29 -9.65 12.64 6.45
N GLU A 30 -9.43 13.59 7.34
CA GLU A 30 -9.87 14.98 7.19
C GLU A 30 -9.38 15.58 5.87
N ARG A 31 -8.09 15.43 5.59
CA ARG A 31 -7.49 15.93 4.35
C ARG A 31 -8.06 15.28 3.09
N ALA A 32 -8.36 13.98 3.13
CA ALA A 32 -8.99 13.28 2.02
C ALA A 32 -10.38 13.84 1.72
N LEU A 33 -11.18 14.07 2.76
CA LEU A 33 -12.53 14.65 2.64
C LEU A 33 -12.50 16.09 2.12
N GLU A 34 -11.58 16.92 2.61
CA GLU A 34 -11.36 18.29 2.09
C GLU A 34 -11.05 18.30 0.58
N GLN A 35 -10.35 17.26 0.09
CA GLN A 35 -10.03 17.10 -1.33
C GLN A 35 -11.17 16.45 -2.13
N GLY A 36 -12.30 16.15 -1.51
CA GLY A 36 -13.44 15.49 -2.17
C GLY A 36 -13.20 14.02 -2.51
N LEU A 37 -12.27 13.36 -1.82
CA LEU A 37 -12.04 11.92 -1.98
C LEU A 37 -13.13 11.13 -1.25
N HIS A 38 -13.55 10.02 -1.83
CA HIS A 38 -14.51 9.09 -1.22
C HIS A 38 -13.84 7.86 -0.61
N SER A 39 -12.61 7.61 -0.98
CA SER A 39 -11.82 6.46 -0.53
C SER A 39 -10.37 6.86 -0.34
N LEU A 40 -9.73 6.24 0.63
CA LEU A 40 -8.31 6.39 0.92
C LEU A 40 -7.72 5.07 1.40
N ALA A 41 -6.54 4.72 0.92
CA ALA A 41 -5.78 3.62 1.50
C ALA A 41 -4.81 4.13 2.57
N LEU A 42 -4.68 3.40 3.67
CA LEU A 42 -3.52 3.50 4.56
C LEU A 42 -2.58 2.34 4.28
N THR A 43 -1.35 2.65 3.91
CA THR A 43 -0.33 1.68 3.50
C THR A 43 1.01 2.01 4.13
N ASP A 44 1.05 1.98 5.45
CA ASP A 44 2.27 2.22 6.21
C ASP A 44 3.37 1.22 5.84
N ARG A 45 4.61 1.62 6.02
CA ARG A 45 5.79 0.85 5.62
C ARG A 45 6.09 -0.23 6.64
N ASP A 46 6.07 -1.49 6.20
CA ASP A 46 6.39 -2.70 6.98
C ASP A 46 5.61 -2.85 8.30
N ASN A 47 4.44 -2.20 8.43
CA ASN A 47 3.62 -2.31 9.63
C ASN A 47 2.13 -1.99 9.39
N LEU A 48 1.30 -2.33 10.39
CA LEU A 48 -0.15 -2.07 10.44
C LEU A 48 -0.55 -1.40 11.78
N TYR A 49 0.38 -0.70 12.44
CA TYR A 49 0.17 -0.18 13.80
C TYR A 49 -1.04 0.74 13.90
N LEU A 50 -1.29 1.54 12.88
CA LEU A 50 -2.38 2.51 12.86
C LEU A 50 -3.56 2.10 11.98
N ALA A 51 -3.57 0.88 11.43
CA ALA A 51 -4.62 0.41 10.53
C ALA A 51 -6.02 0.43 11.17
N VAL A 52 -6.15 -0.06 12.41
CA VAL A 52 -7.43 -0.08 13.13
C VAL A 52 -7.92 1.34 13.45
N ARG A 53 -7.01 2.21 13.89
CA ARG A 53 -7.32 3.60 14.21
C ARG A 53 -7.76 4.37 12.96
N PHE A 54 -7.07 4.18 11.84
CA PHE A 54 -7.44 4.75 10.55
C PHE A 54 -8.82 4.25 10.10
N TYR A 55 -9.05 2.94 10.18
CA TYR A 55 -10.32 2.32 9.79
C TYR A 55 -11.51 2.92 10.56
N GLN A 56 -11.36 3.06 11.89
CA GLN A 56 -12.38 3.65 12.73
C GLN A 56 -12.63 5.13 12.39
N ALA A 57 -11.56 5.92 12.25
CA ALA A 57 -11.66 7.33 11.89
C ALA A 57 -12.37 7.52 10.53
N ALA A 58 -11.98 6.75 9.52
CA ALA A 58 -12.56 6.82 8.19
C ALA A 58 -14.05 6.48 8.19
N LEU A 59 -14.46 5.40 8.87
CA LEU A 59 -15.88 5.03 8.97
C LEU A 59 -16.72 6.09 9.70
N THR A 60 -16.18 6.69 10.75
CA THR A 60 -16.87 7.74 11.51
C THR A 60 -17.18 8.96 10.63
N GLU A 61 -16.27 9.32 9.75
CA GLU A 61 -16.37 10.47 8.85
C GLU A 61 -17.00 10.14 7.48
N GLY A 62 -17.42 8.88 7.26
CA GLY A 62 -18.05 8.44 6.02
C GLY A 62 -17.10 8.26 4.83
N LEU A 63 -15.79 8.18 5.07
CA LEU A 63 -14.78 7.84 4.07
C LEU A 63 -14.65 6.32 3.98
N GLN A 64 -14.54 5.76 2.76
CA GLN A 64 -14.30 4.34 2.56
C GLN A 64 -12.81 4.00 2.78
N PRO A 65 -12.45 3.27 3.86
CA PRO A 65 -11.07 2.93 4.12
C PRO A 65 -10.62 1.71 3.31
N LEU A 66 -9.41 1.78 2.78
CA LEU A 66 -8.68 0.63 2.26
C LEU A 66 -7.47 0.39 3.18
N LEU A 67 -7.29 -0.85 3.61
CA LEU A 67 -6.17 -1.22 4.46
C LEU A 67 -5.12 -1.95 3.66
N GLY A 68 -3.87 -1.64 3.91
CA GLY A 68 -2.76 -2.29 3.25
C GLY A 68 -1.42 -1.97 3.91
N CYS A 69 -0.36 -2.37 3.23
CA CYS A 69 1.00 -2.14 3.67
C CYS A 69 1.94 -2.02 2.48
N LEU A 70 2.93 -1.16 2.58
CA LEU A 70 4.07 -1.16 1.69
C LEU A 70 5.13 -2.09 2.27
N ILE A 71 5.21 -3.31 1.76
CA ILE A 71 6.24 -4.28 2.19
C ILE A 71 7.54 -3.99 1.46
N THR A 72 8.63 -3.87 2.23
CA THR A 72 9.96 -3.65 1.69
C THR A 72 10.82 -4.89 1.88
N THR A 73 11.53 -5.25 0.84
CA THR A 73 12.58 -6.25 0.87
C THR A 73 13.92 -5.57 0.58
N ARG A 74 15.00 -6.34 0.53
CA ARG A 74 16.31 -5.80 0.21
C ARG A 74 16.36 -5.07 -1.13
N ASP A 75 15.67 -5.63 -2.13
CA ASP A 75 15.81 -5.21 -3.53
C ASP A 75 14.50 -4.67 -4.13
N HIS A 76 13.37 -4.85 -3.44
CA HIS A 76 12.06 -4.55 -3.99
C HIS A 76 11.08 -3.98 -2.95
N GLU A 77 10.09 -3.26 -3.43
CA GLU A 77 8.90 -2.85 -2.68
C GLU A 77 7.66 -3.43 -3.33
N ALA A 78 6.67 -3.79 -2.52
CA ALA A 78 5.36 -4.21 -2.97
C ALA A 78 4.28 -3.52 -2.15
N LEU A 79 3.33 -2.89 -2.82
CA LEU A 79 2.15 -2.34 -2.20
C LEU A 79 1.08 -3.43 -2.15
N ILE A 80 0.63 -3.77 -0.96
CA ILE A 80 -0.34 -4.84 -0.74
C ILE A 80 -1.59 -4.24 -0.11
N ILE A 81 -2.74 -4.41 -0.77
CA ILE A 81 -4.05 -3.92 -0.32
C ILE A 81 -4.92 -5.11 0.06
N CYS A 82 -5.56 -5.05 1.22
CA CYS A 82 -6.51 -6.05 1.68
C CYS A 82 -7.87 -5.85 0.98
N VAL A 83 -8.42 -6.92 0.43
CA VAL A 83 -9.76 -6.95 -0.19
C VAL A 83 -10.82 -7.25 0.86
N ASP A 84 -10.48 -8.11 1.81
CA ASP A 84 -11.40 -8.62 2.82
C ASP A 84 -10.67 -8.95 4.13
N ARG A 85 -11.41 -9.49 5.10
CA ARG A 85 -10.88 -9.89 6.42
C ARG A 85 -9.81 -11.00 6.30
N ARG A 86 -9.95 -11.91 5.33
CA ARG A 86 -8.95 -12.96 5.09
C ARG A 86 -7.65 -12.36 4.59
N GLY A 87 -7.73 -11.42 3.65
CA GLY A 87 -6.56 -10.68 3.18
C GLY A 87 -5.86 -9.93 4.30
N PHE A 88 -6.59 -9.32 5.23
CA PHE A 88 -5.99 -8.67 6.40
C PHE A 88 -5.25 -9.65 7.29
N ALA A 89 -5.82 -10.84 7.57
CA ALA A 89 -5.14 -11.88 8.32
C ALA A 89 -3.87 -12.37 7.62
N ASN A 90 -3.95 -12.64 6.31
CA ASN A 90 -2.81 -13.05 5.49
C ASN A 90 -1.71 -11.97 5.47
N LEU A 91 -2.08 -10.68 5.41
CA LEU A 91 -1.12 -9.59 5.49
C LEU A 91 -0.41 -9.54 6.85
N CYS A 92 -1.13 -9.78 7.95
CA CYS A 92 -0.53 -9.86 9.28
C CYS A 92 0.49 -11.01 9.38
N GLU A 93 0.16 -12.19 8.84
CA GLU A 93 1.10 -13.33 8.79
C GLU A 93 2.33 -13.02 7.94
N LEU A 94 2.12 -12.40 6.78
CA LEU A 94 3.19 -12.01 5.86
C LEU A 94 4.15 -11.01 6.52
N LEU A 95 3.63 -10.00 7.21
CA LEU A 95 4.44 -9.03 7.95
C LEU A 95 5.19 -9.68 9.11
N THR A 96 4.56 -10.60 9.83
CA THR A 96 5.22 -11.38 10.89
C THR A 96 6.39 -12.18 10.33
N ALA A 97 6.18 -12.89 9.22
CA ALA A 97 7.24 -13.65 8.54
C ALA A 97 8.38 -12.71 8.07
N ARG A 98 8.04 -11.53 7.55
CA ARG A 98 9.00 -10.50 7.14
C ARG A 98 9.86 -10.01 8.31
N MET A 99 9.25 -9.77 9.47
CA MET A 99 9.96 -9.28 10.66
C MET A 99 10.86 -10.34 11.31
N LEU A 100 10.45 -11.60 11.27
CA LEU A 100 11.18 -12.70 11.92
C LEU A 100 12.26 -13.30 11.04
N ASN A 101 12.24 -13.08 9.73
CA ASN A 101 13.17 -13.70 8.79
C ASN A 101 14.05 -12.66 8.09
N PRO A 102 15.35 -12.55 8.44
CA PRO A 102 16.29 -11.66 7.75
C PRO A 102 16.48 -11.96 6.26
N ARG A 103 16.14 -13.18 5.83
CA ARG A 103 16.21 -13.64 4.43
C ARG A 103 14.82 -13.74 3.81
N PHE A 104 13.89 -12.91 4.26
CA PHE A 104 12.52 -12.90 3.74
C PHE A 104 12.52 -12.63 2.24
N ASP A 105 11.88 -13.54 1.49
CA ASP A 105 11.57 -13.39 0.08
C ASP A 105 10.06 -13.35 -0.12
N LEU A 106 9.57 -12.25 -0.70
CA LEU A 106 8.14 -11.98 -0.81
C LEU A 106 7.45 -12.97 -1.77
N ALA A 107 8.08 -13.30 -2.90
CA ALA A 107 7.47 -14.19 -3.87
C ALA A 107 7.33 -15.61 -3.27
N SER A 108 8.38 -16.11 -2.61
CA SER A 108 8.33 -17.39 -1.91
C SER A 108 7.31 -17.41 -0.77
N ALA A 109 7.20 -16.32 -0.01
CA ALA A 109 6.24 -16.22 1.09
C ALA A 109 4.80 -16.24 0.61
N LEU A 110 4.50 -15.60 -0.51
CA LEU A 110 3.17 -15.58 -1.13
C LEU A 110 2.84 -16.88 -1.87
N ALA A 111 3.85 -17.61 -2.36
CA ALA A 111 3.68 -18.88 -3.08
C ALA A 111 3.51 -20.09 -2.15
N ARG A 112 3.62 -19.91 -0.84
CA ARG A 112 3.47 -21.02 0.13
C ARG A 112 2.10 -21.68 0.00
N THR A 113 2.12 -23.02 -0.06
CA THR A 113 0.91 -23.84 -0.21
C THR A 113 0.55 -24.62 1.07
N ASP A 114 1.38 -24.51 2.10
CA ASP A 114 1.23 -25.17 3.39
C ASP A 114 0.16 -24.53 4.31
N THR A 115 -0.20 -23.31 4.02
CA THR A 115 -1.33 -22.59 4.62
C THR A 115 -2.27 -22.13 3.52
N ALA A 116 -3.56 -21.97 3.84
CA ALA A 116 -4.58 -21.60 2.86
C ALA A 116 -4.21 -20.31 2.09
N THR A 117 -3.63 -20.47 0.93
CA THR A 117 -3.33 -19.44 -0.09
C THR A 117 -2.93 -18.07 0.50
N PRO A 118 -1.66 -17.82 0.84
CA PRO A 118 -1.23 -16.58 1.51
C PRO A 118 -1.57 -15.30 0.72
N ALA A 119 -1.73 -15.40 -0.61
CA ALA A 119 -2.13 -14.29 -1.47
C ALA A 119 -3.65 -14.07 -1.53
N ALA A 120 -4.48 -14.96 -0.93
CA ALA A 120 -5.93 -14.81 -1.01
C ALA A 120 -6.42 -13.56 -0.25
N GLY A 121 -7.33 -12.82 -0.88
CA GLY A 121 -7.86 -11.57 -0.34
C GLY A 121 -6.86 -10.40 -0.37
N LEU A 122 -5.79 -10.50 -1.17
CA LEU A 122 -4.79 -9.45 -1.34
C LEU A 122 -4.73 -9.00 -2.81
N HIS A 123 -4.66 -7.69 -3.01
CA HIS A 123 -4.19 -7.09 -4.26
C HIS A 123 -2.73 -6.68 -4.09
N ILE A 124 -1.89 -7.12 -5.01
CA ILE A 124 -0.45 -6.90 -4.97
C ILE A 124 -0.06 -6.02 -6.14
N ILE A 125 0.58 -4.90 -5.86
CA ILE A 125 1.05 -3.93 -6.85
C ILE A 125 2.56 -3.79 -6.68
N VAL A 126 3.32 -4.01 -7.76
CA VAL A 126 4.78 -3.95 -7.76
C VAL A 126 5.29 -3.06 -8.89
N GLU A 127 6.36 -2.33 -8.62
CA GLU A 127 7.03 -1.50 -9.64
C GLU A 127 8.14 -2.30 -10.35
N SER A 128 8.78 -3.24 -9.66
CA SER A 128 9.87 -4.04 -10.20
C SER A 128 9.39 -5.10 -11.20
N PRO A 129 9.87 -5.07 -12.46
CA PRO A 129 9.55 -6.10 -13.45
C PRO A 129 10.00 -7.50 -13.02
N GLY A 130 11.15 -7.59 -12.33
CA GLY A 130 11.68 -8.87 -11.82
C GLY A 130 10.76 -9.49 -10.79
N LEU A 131 10.30 -8.71 -9.81
CA LEU A 131 9.35 -9.19 -8.81
C LEU A 131 8.01 -9.56 -9.45
N ALA A 132 7.50 -8.75 -10.39
CA ALA A 132 6.29 -9.07 -11.13
C ALA A 132 6.39 -10.43 -11.85
N ALA A 133 7.50 -10.67 -12.53
CA ALA A 133 7.74 -11.94 -13.21
C ALA A 133 7.80 -13.14 -12.24
N SER A 134 8.49 -12.97 -11.10
CA SER A 134 8.57 -14.01 -10.07
C SER A 134 7.21 -14.35 -9.48
N LEU A 135 6.37 -13.34 -9.20
CA LEU A 135 5.01 -13.55 -8.69
C LEU A 135 4.13 -14.26 -9.73
N LEU A 136 4.18 -13.85 -10.99
CA LEU A 136 3.42 -14.49 -12.07
C LEU A 136 3.84 -15.94 -12.29
N GLN A 137 5.14 -16.26 -12.24
CA GLN A 137 5.65 -17.62 -12.31
C GLN A 137 5.15 -18.48 -11.14
N ALA A 138 4.99 -17.89 -9.97
CA ALA A 138 4.41 -18.54 -8.80
C ALA A 138 2.87 -18.63 -8.84
N GLY A 139 2.22 -18.20 -9.94
CA GLY A 139 0.77 -18.21 -10.09
C GLY A 139 0.03 -17.13 -9.28
N ILE A 140 0.74 -16.11 -8.83
CA ILE A 140 0.20 -15.03 -8.01
C ILE A 140 -0.08 -13.82 -8.91
N PRO A 141 -1.34 -13.38 -9.05
CA PRO A 141 -1.66 -12.20 -9.84
C PRO A 141 -1.11 -10.95 -9.14
N ALA A 142 -0.31 -10.17 -9.88
CA ALA A 142 0.20 -8.90 -9.43
C ALA A 142 -0.01 -7.83 -10.51
N ALA A 143 -0.45 -6.65 -10.11
CA ALA A 143 -0.51 -5.49 -10.99
C ALA A 143 0.86 -4.80 -11.03
N ARG A 144 1.25 -4.33 -12.21
CA ARG A 144 2.46 -3.51 -12.34
C ARG A 144 2.09 -2.05 -12.14
N GLY A 145 2.64 -1.43 -11.09
CA GLY A 145 2.63 0.01 -10.91
C GLY A 145 3.67 0.67 -11.81
N VAL A 146 3.33 1.83 -12.35
CA VAL A 146 4.27 2.70 -13.06
C VAL A 146 4.47 3.92 -12.21
N ARG A 147 5.73 4.20 -11.82
CA ARG A 147 6.08 5.46 -11.20
C ARG A 147 6.34 6.47 -12.33
N GLU A 148 5.50 7.49 -12.42
CA GLU A 148 5.84 8.65 -13.23
C GLU A 148 6.97 9.40 -12.52
N GLU A 149 8.11 9.56 -13.18
CA GLU A 149 9.15 10.47 -12.74
C GLU A 149 8.56 11.89 -12.73
N PRO A 150 8.74 12.67 -11.64
CA PRO A 150 8.31 14.06 -11.67
C PRO A 150 9.03 14.73 -12.85
N HIS A 151 8.27 15.26 -13.80
CA HIS A 151 8.83 16.05 -14.90
C HIS A 151 9.73 17.11 -14.27
N SER A 152 11.03 17.02 -14.55
CA SER A 152 11.95 18.10 -14.23
C SER A 152 11.39 19.35 -14.91
N VAL A 153 10.91 20.29 -14.11
CA VAL A 153 10.59 21.63 -14.62
C VAL A 153 11.90 22.15 -15.18
N ARG A 154 12.06 22.07 -16.51
CA ARG A 154 13.14 22.75 -17.18
C ARG A 154 12.95 24.23 -16.84
N GLY A 155 13.86 24.75 -16.04
CA GLY A 155 13.94 26.17 -15.81
C GLY A 155 13.92 26.85 -17.15
N ALA A 156 12.95 27.73 -17.35
CA ALA A 156 13.00 28.66 -18.45
C ALA A 156 14.20 29.56 -18.17
N ASP A 157 15.32 29.24 -18.84
CA ASP A 157 16.43 30.18 -19.00
C ASP A 157 15.88 31.37 -19.77
N GLY A 158 15.34 32.34 -19.06
CA GLY A 158 15.11 33.68 -19.54
C GLY A 158 16.43 34.41 -19.52
N GLY A 159 17.12 34.41 -20.63
CA GLY A 159 18.25 35.31 -20.82
C GLY A 159 17.81 36.78 -20.70
N LEU A 160 18.57 37.56 -19.99
CA LEU A 160 19.08 38.92 -20.32
C LEU A 160 20.29 39.16 -19.49
#